data_05d60a12e456eecbea35accb75ba5d5b
#
_entry.id   05d60a12e456eecbea35accb75ba5d5b
#
_cell.length_a   1.000
_cell.length_b   1.000
_cell.length_c   1.000
_cell.angle_alpha   90.00
_cell.angle_beta   90.00
_cell.angle_gamma   90.00
#
_symmetry.space_group_name_H-M   'P 1'
#
loop_
_entity.id
_entity.type
_entity.pdbx_description
1 polymer ?
#
loop_
_entity_poly.entity_id
_entity_poly.type
_entity_poly.pdbx_seq_one_letter_code
_entity_poly.pdbx_strand_id
1 'polypeptide(L)'
;YKILPTAKDYKRIGEGDTGLNTGGMGAISPVPFADTAFTDKIEHQIVKPTVEGLKMDNLPYVGFIFIGLIKVGDEPKVIEYNVRMGDPETEVVIPRLQSDLVEVLLAMAKGTLDQIDLNIDERAATTVMAVSGGYPEAYEKGKEITGTENIKDSLVFHAGTKISDGKVRKSHGTNNNST
;
A
#
# COMPACT_ATOMS: atom_id res chain seq x y z
N TYR A 1 -16.12 -10.02 -2.87
CA TYR A 1 -14.78 -9.41 -2.75
C TYR A 1 -13.79 -10.00 -3.75
N LYS A 2 -12.69 -9.28 -3.98
CA LYS A 2 -11.48 -9.78 -4.66
C LYS A 2 -10.28 -9.43 -3.78
N ILE A 3 -9.28 -10.30 -3.77
CA ILE A 3 -8.04 -10.07 -3.01
C ILE A 3 -6.99 -9.57 -4.00
N LEU A 4 -6.39 -8.42 -3.69
CA LEU A 4 -5.25 -7.87 -4.42
C LEU A 4 -3.94 -8.56 -3.98
N PRO A 5 -2.85 -8.43 -4.74
CA PRO A 5 -1.56 -8.99 -4.35
C PRO A 5 -1.14 -8.57 -2.95
N THR A 6 -0.56 -9.51 -2.20
CA THR A 6 0.03 -9.22 -0.90
C THR A 6 1.24 -8.30 -1.06
N ALA A 7 1.43 -7.41 -0.09
CA ALA A 7 2.60 -6.56 -0.02
C ALA A 7 3.15 -6.53 1.41
N LYS A 8 4.44 -6.27 1.54
CA LYS A 8 5.11 -6.06 2.82
C LYS A 8 5.76 -4.68 2.81
N ASP A 9 5.46 -3.88 3.79
CA ASP A 9 6.12 -2.60 4.02
C ASP A 9 7.36 -2.75 4.93
N TYR A 10 8.20 -1.72 4.89
CA TYR A 10 9.39 -1.56 5.72
C TYR A 10 9.30 -0.22 6.43
N LYS A 11 9.07 -0.24 7.73
CA LYS A 11 8.76 0.96 8.51
C LYS A 11 9.97 1.63 9.15
N ARG A 12 11.06 0.91 9.32
CA ARG A 12 12.26 1.45 10.00
C ARG A 12 13.11 2.27 9.05
N ILE A 13 13.65 3.39 9.56
CA ILE A 13 14.46 4.31 8.76
C ILE A 13 15.87 3.78 8.48
N GLY A 14 16.41 2.92 9.32
CA GLY A 14 17.78 2.41 9.25
C GLY A 14 17.88 1.00 8.65
N GLU A 15 19.05 0.67 8.17
CA GLU A 15 19.37 -0.66 7.67
C GLU A 15 19.16 -1.74 8.74
N GLY A 16 18.81 -2.95 8.30
CA GLY A 16 18.62 -4.08 9.19
C GLY A 16 17.44 -3.92 10.16
N ASP A 17 16.40 -3.20 9.75
CA ASP A 17 15.20 -2.97 10.56
C ASP A 17 15.50 -2.24 11.87
N THR A 18 16.33 -1.19 11.80
CA THR A 18 16.77 -0.38 12.95
C THR A 18 16.26 1.06 12.86
N GLY A 19 16.45 1.83 13.94
CA GLY A 19 16.06 3.23 14.01
C GLY A 19 14.58 3.44 14.27
N LEU A 20 14.10 4.64 13.97
CA LEU A 20 12.72 5.05 14.23
C LEU A 20 11.74 4.45 13.23
N ASN A 21 10.52 4.21 13.69
CA ASN A 21 9.39 3.91 12.82
C ASN A 21 9.00 5.14 11.99
N THR A 22 8.58 4.88 10.77
CA THR A 22 8.09 5.89 9.82
C THR A 22 6.70 5.50 9.31
N GLY A 23 6.15 6.28 8.39
CA GLY A 23 4.94 5.89 7.65
C GLY A 23 5.15 4.73 6.68
N GLY A 24 6.40 4.46 6.29
CA GLY A 24 6.82 3.43 5.36
C GLY A 24 8.03 3.92 4.56
N MET A 25 9.10 3.14 4.54
CA MET A 25 10.33 3.46 3.79
C MET A 25 10.41 2.73 2.46
N GLY A 26 9.48 1.82 2.23
CA GLY A 26 9.36 1.07 1.01
C GLY A 26 8.45 -0.14 1.17
N ALA A 27 8.14 -0.78 0.07
CA ALA A 27 7.35 -2.00 0.07
C ALA A 27 7.80 -2.96 -1.03
N ILE A 28 7.44 -4.23 -0.88
CA ILE A 28 7.63 -5.28 -1.89
C ILE A 28 6.34 -6.04 -2.12
N SER A 29 6.12 -6.52 -3.34
CA SER A 29 5.04 -7.44 -3.71
C SER A 29 5.51 -8.36 -4.84
N PRO A 30 5.26 -9.68 -4.82
CA PRO A 30 4.61 -10.43 -3.73
C PRO A 30 5.50 -10.54 -2.49
N VAL A 31 4.90 -10.97 -1.38
CA VAL A 31 5.64 -11.22 -0.14
C VAL A 31 6.25 -12.62 -0.19
N PRO A 32 7.59 -12.78 -0.10
CA PRO A 32 8.25 -14.07 -0.36
C PRO A 32 7.82 -15.23 0.56
N PHE A 33 7.41 -14.93 1.79
CA PHE A 33 6.97 -15.94 2.75
C PHE A 33 5.45 -16.19 2.72
N ALA A 34 4.70 -15.42 1.92
CA ALA A 34 3.25 -15.57 1.78
C ALA A 34 2.97 -16.51 0.59
N ASP A 35 3.26 -17.78 0.77
CA ASP A 35 2.94 -18.84 -0.18
C ASP A 35 1.40 -19.07 -0.27
N THR A 36 1.01 -19.96 -1.17
CA THR A 36 -0.42 -20.28 -1.38
C THR A 36 -1.08 -20.77 -0.10
N ALA A 37 -0.42 -21.64 0.66
CA ALA A 37 -0.99 -22.17 1.90
C ALA A 37 -1.22 -21.09 2.95
N PHE A 38 -0.31 -20.12 3.05
CA PHE A 38 -0.45 -19.00 3.96
C PHE A 38 -1.53 -18.00 3.50
N THR A 39 -1.60 -17.72 2.20
CA THR A 39 -2.64 -16.84 1.64
C THR A 39 -4.04 -17.45 1.74
N ASP A 40 -4.17 -18.77 1.57
CA ASP A 40 -5.42 -19.48 1.81
C ASP A 40 -5.88 -19.37 3.27
N LYS A 41 -4.94 -19.46 4.23
CA LYS A 41 -5.27 -19.21 5.64
C LYS A 41 -5.76 -17.78 5.87
N ILE A 42 -5.10 -16.79 5.28
CA ILE A 42 -5.53 -15.38 5.37
C ILE A 42 -6.95 -15.23 4.84
N GLU A 43 -7.24 -15.80 3.67
CA GLU A 43 -8.58 -15.71 3.10
C GLU A 43 -9.63 -16.35 4.00
N HIS A 44 -9.40 -17.61 4.43
CA HIS A 44 -10.40 -18.36 5.18
C HIS A 44 -10.57 -17.86 6.62
N GLN A 45 -9.49 -17.48 7.29
CA GLN A 45 -9.52 -17.13 8.72
C GLN A 45 -9.78 -15.63 8.96
N ILE A 46 -9.51 -14.76 7.98
CA ILE A 46 -9.54 -13.32 8.17
C ILE A 46 -10.45 -12.62 7.15
N VAL A 47 -10.15 -12.75 5.84
CA VAL A 47 -10.88 -11.98 4.81
C VAL A 47 -12.35 -12.36 4.77
N LYS A 48 -12.63 -13.64 4.61
CA LYS A 48 -14.00 -14.15 4.50
C LYS A 48 -14.82 -13.86 5.75
N PRO A 49 -14.35 -14.14 6.98
CA PRO A 49 -15.09 -13.77 8.20
C PRO A 49 -15.30 -12.26 8.34
N THR A 50 -14.33 -11.43 7.93
CA THR A 50 -14.47 -9.96 7.95
C THR A 50 -15.61 -9.51 7.03
N VAL A 51 -15.64 -9.99 5.79
CA VAL A 51 -16.67 -9.61 4.82
C VAL A 51 -18.05 -10.14 5.25
N GLU A 52 -18.11 -11.35 5.77
CA GLU A 52 -19.35 -11.94 6.29
C GLU A 52 -19.84 -11.20 7.53
N GLY A 53 -18.93 -10.83 8.46
CA GLY A 53 -19.25 -10.06 9.65
C GLY A 53 -19.83 -8.67 9.32
N LEU A 54 -19.25 -7.96 8.37
CA LEU A 54 -19.80 -6.67 7.90
C LEU A 54 -21.25 -6.81 7.40
N LYS A 55 -21.56 -7.90 6.69
CA LYS A 55 -22.94 -8.18 6.23
C LYS A 55 -23.86 -8.52 7.38
N MET A 56 -23.42 -9.35 8.33
CA MET A 56 -24.21 -9.76 9.49
C MET A 56 -24.55 -8.58 10.41
N ASP A 57 -23.61 -7.68 10.57
CA ASP A 57 -23.76 -6.47 11.38
C ASP A 57 -24.50 -5.34 10.65
N ASN A 58 -24.95 -5.60 9.41
CA ASN A 58 -25.61 -4.61 8.55
C ASN A 58 -24.77 -3.34 8.35
N LEU A 59 -23.48 -3.50 8.15
CA LEU A 59 -22.52 -2.43 7.86
C LEU A 59 -22.20 -2.44 6.35
N PRO A 60 -22.98 -1.73 5.51
CA PRO A 60 -22.71 -1.70 4.07
C PRO A 60 -21.39 -0.98 3.79
N TYR A 61 -20.50 -1.65 3.08
CA TYR A 61 -19.22 -1.10 2.69
C TYR A 61 -18.89 -1.42 1.23
N VAL A 62 -18.46 -0.39 0.50
CA VAL A 62 -17.94 -0.51 -0.87
C VAL A 62 -16.64 0.27 -0.93
N GLY A 63 -15.54 -0.42 -1.21
CA GLY A 63 -14.21 0.19 -1.23
C GLY A 63 -13.09 -0.80 -0.95
N PHE A 64 -11.92 -0.27 -0.62
CA PHE A 64 -10.76 -1.06 -0.25
C PHE A 64 -10.69 -1.26 1.26
N ILE A 65 -10.44 -2.48 1.68
CA ILE A 65 -10.07 -2.81 3.06
C ILE A 65 -8.61 -3.27 3.05
N PHE A 66 -7.74 -2.49 3.64
CA PHE A 66 -6.38 -2.89 3.95
C PHE A 66 -6.38 -3.63 5.29
N ILE A 67 -5.79 -4.81 5.30
CA ILE A 67 -5.67 -5.64 6.50
C ILE A 67 -4.19 -5.77 6.82
N GLY A 68 -3.74 -5.06 7.86
CA GLY A 68 -2.39 -5.18 8.39
C GLY A 68 -2.23 -6.48 9.14
N LEU A 69 -1.29 -7.31 8.70
CA LEU A 69 -1.07 -8.65 9.22
C LEU A 69 0.35 -8.83 9.74
N ILE A 70 0.51 -9.69 10.75
CA ILE A 70 1.79 -10.23 11.18
C ILE A 70 1.75 -11.75 11.13
N LYS A 71 2.84 -12.36 10.64
CA LYS A 71 3.02 -13.83 10.70
C LYS A 71 3.64 -14.19 12.05
N VAL A 72 2.94 -15.04 12.82
CA VAL A 72 3.40 -15.57 14.10
C VAL A 72 3.48 -17.09 13.98
N GLY A 73 4.68 -17.63 13.90
CA GLY A 73 4.86 -19.00 13.43
C GLY A 73 4.30 -19.15 12.01
N ASP A 74 3.34 -20.06 11.83
CA ASP A 74 2.66 -20.26 10.53
C ASP A 74 1.23 -19.70 10.52
N GLU A 75 0.89 -18.82 11.45
CA GLU A 75 -0.45 -18.26 11.58
C GLU A 75 -0.46 -16.75 11.26
N PRO A 76 -1.41 -16.28 10.42
CA PRO A 76 -1.64 -14.87 10.22
C PRO A 76 -2.41 -14.29 11.42
N LYS A 77 -1.96 -13.15 11.92
CA LYS A 77 -2.65 -12.40 12.97
C LYS A 77 -2.92 -10.97 12.49
N VAL A 78 -4.13 -10.47 12.76
CA VAL A 78 -4.51 -9.11 12.41
C VAL A 78 -3.88 -8.12 13.39
N ILE A 79 -3.26 -7.08 12.86
CA ILE A 79 -2.77 -5.92 13.60
C ILE A 79 -3.82 -4.82 13.55
N GLU A 80 -4.29 -4.49 12.32
CA GLU A 80 -5.22 -3.38 12.10
C GLU A 80 -6.02 -3.56 10.82
N TYR A 81 -7.13 -2.82 10.73
CA TYR A 81 -7.91 -2.61 9.53
C TYR A 81 -7.87 -1.14 9.13
N ASN A 82 -7.75 -0.86 7.83
CA ASN A 82 -7.88 0.48 7.28
C ASN A 82 -8.84 0.45 6.09
N VAL A 83 -9.73 1.45 6.00
CA VAL A 83 -10.72 1.58 4.92
C VAL A 83 -10.16 2.34 3.71
N ARG A 84 -8.95 2.03 3.35
CA ARG A 84 -8.17 2.57 2.24
C ARG A 84 -7.07 1.60 1.85
N MET A 85 -6.38 1.88 0.78
CA MET A 85 -5.16 1.15 0.43
C MET A 85 -3.99 1.58 1.32
N GLY A 86 -2.96 0.74 1.41
CA GLY A 86 -1.74 1.03 2.14
C GLY A 86 -0.84 2.07 1.44
N ASP A 87 -0.01 2.73 2.19
CA ASP A 87 1.05 3.62 1.72
C ASP A 87 2.33 3.24 2.49
N PRO A 88 3.39 2.72 1.80
CA PRO A 88 3.59 2.73 0.33
C PRO A 88 3.16 1.46 -0.42
N GLU A 89 2.36 0.55 0.15
CA GLU A 89 2.02 -0.73 -0.49
C GLU A 89 1.26 -0.57 -1.82
N THR A 90 0.47 0.49 -1.96
CA THR A 90 -0.26 0.80 -3.21
C THR A 90 0.68 0.88 -4.41
N GLU A 91 1.88 1.42 -4.21
CA GLU A 91 2.90 1.64 -5.24
C GLU A 91 3.51 0.33 -5.77
N VAL A 92 3.32 -0.78 -5.08
CA VAL A 92 3.78 -2.11 -5.53
C VAL A 92 2.62 -3.05 -5.87
N VAL A 93 1.41 -2.74 -5.42
CA VAL A 93 0.21 -3.55 -5.70
C VAL A 93 -0.42 -3.14 -7.03
N ILE A 94 -0.71 -1.85 -7.21
CA ILE A 94 -1.39 -1.35 -8.43
C ILE A 94 -0.56 -1.57 -9.70
N PRO A 95 0.76 -1.33 -9.74
CA PRO A 95 1.55 -1.61 -10.94
C PRO A 95 1.56 -3.08 -11.39
N ARG A 96 1.24 -4.01 -10.49
CA ARG A 96 1.11 -5.43 -10.80
C ARG A 96 -0.28 -5.82 -11.32
N LEU A 97 -1.28 -4.94 -11.19
CA LEU A 97 -2.61 -5.18 -11.74
C LEU A 97 -2.58 -4.93 -13.26
N GLN A 98 -2.78 -5.98 -14.05
CA GLN A 98 -2.86 -5.91 -15.50
C GLN A 98 -4.29 -5.67 -16.01
N SER A 99 -5.31 -5.95 -15.19
CA SER A 99 -6.69 -5.59 -15.48
C SER A 99 -6.87 -4.08 -15.49
N ASP A 100 -7.78 -3.58 -16.31
CA ASP A 100 -8.13 -2.15 -16.31
C ASP A 100 -8.71 -1.75 -14.94
N LEU A 101 -8.00 -0.87 -14.24
CA LEU A 101 -8.39 -0.45 -12.90
C LEU A 101 -9.75 0.26 -12.90
N VAL A 102 -10.09 0.99 -13.95
CA VAL A 102 -11.38 1.69 -14.05
C VAL A 102 -12.53 0.67 -14.16
N GLU A 103 -12.35 -0.39 -14.95
CA GLU A 103 -13.34 -1.48 -15.05
C GLU A 103 -13.53 -2.17 -13.70
N VAL A 104 -12.44 -2.45 -12.97
CA VAL A 104 -12.48 -3.05 -11.63
C VAL A 104 -13.24 -2.13 -10.64
N LEU A 105 -12.94 -0.82 -10.65
CA LEU A 105 -13.61 0.15 -9.79
C LEU A 105 -15.10 0.30 -10.12
N LEU A 106 -15.46 0.27 -11.41
CA LEU A 106 -16.86 0.32 -11.84
C LEU A 106 -17.61 -0.95 -11.40
N ALA A 107 -17.01 -2.11 -11.51
CA ALA A 107 -17.60 -3.36 -11.04
C ALA A 107 -17.77 -3.38 -9.51
N MET A 108 -16.79 -2.85 -8.79
CA MET A 108 -16.88 -2.66 -7.34
C MET A 108 -18.07 -1.77 -6.97
N ALA A 109 -18.22 -0.61 -7.64
CA ALA A 109 -19.30 0.33 -7.40
C ALA A 109 -20.69 -0.26 -7.74
N LYS A 110 -20.75 -1.13 -8.76
CA LYS A 110 -22.00 -1.81 -9.19
C LYS A 110 -22.30 -3.09 -8.41
N GLY A 111 -21.39 -3.56 -7.54
CA GLY A 111 -21.54 -4.82 -6.82
C GLY A 111 -21.38 -6.08 -7.69
N THR A 112 -20.66 -5.97 -8.81
CA THR A 112 -20.46 -7.05 -9.81
C THR A 112 -19.00 -7.54 -9.86
N LEU A 113 -18.23 -7.36 -8.79
CA LEU A 113 -16.82 -7.79 -8.71
C LEU A 113 -16.62 -9.30 -8.90
N ASP A 114 -17.63 -10.11 -8.59
CA ASP A 114 -17.64 -11.56 -8.82
C ASP A 114 -17.57 -11.93 -10.29
N GLN A 115 -17.99 -11.04 -11.19
CA GLN A 115 -18.01 -11.22 -12.64
C GLN A 115 -16.70 -10.82 -13.33
N ILE A 116 -15.72 -10.31 -12.58
CA ILE A 116 -14.43 -9.87 -13.12
C ILE A 116 -13.31 -10.77 -12.62
N ASP A 117 -12.43 -11.17 -13.51
CA ASP A 117 -11.16 -11.78 -13.14
C ASP A 117 -10.05 -10.73 -13.05
N LEU A 118 -9.29 -10.78 -11.98
CA LEU A 118 -8.12 -9.93 -11.81
C LEU A 118 -6.89 -10.61 -12.41
N ASN A 119 -6.32 -9.99 -13.43
CA ASN A 119 -5.05 -10.42 -14.01
C ASN A 119 -3.90 -9.69 -13.30
N ILE A 120 -3.01 -10.46 -12.71
CA ILE A 120 -1.89 -9.95 -11.91
C ILE A 120 -0.58 -10.30 -12.61
N ASP A 121 0.31 -9.34 -12.74
CA ASP A 121 1.68 -9.56 -13.23
C ASP A 121 2.46 -10.43 -12.21
N GLU A 122 3.07 -11.50 -12.67
CA GLU A 122 3.85 -12.41 -11.84
C GLU A 122 5.19 -11.81 -11.40
N ARG A 123 5.67 -10.78 -12.09
CA ARG A 123 6.90 -10.08 -11.71
C ARG A 123 6.75 -9.41 -10.36
N ALA A 124 7.85 -9.38 -9.61
CA ALA A 124 7.91 -8.63 -8.37
C ALA A 124 7.98 -7.12 -8.63
N ALA A 125 7.36 -6.37 -7.74
CA ALA A 125 7.49 -4.92 -7.67
C ALA A 125 8.11 -4.52 -6.32
N THR A 126 8.93 -3.47 -6.35
CA THR A 126 9.47 -2.84 -5.15
C THR A 126 9.37 -1.34 -5.27
N THR A 127 9.08 -0.67 -4.18
CA THR A 127 9.16 0.78 -4.06
C THR A 127 10.11 1.19 -2.95
N VAL A 128 10.77 2.32 -3.12
CA VAL A 128 11.66 2.92 -2.13
C VAL A 128 11.27 4.38 -1.94
N MET A 129 11.04 4.77 -0.69
CA MET A 129 10.68 6.14 -0.34
C MET A 129 11.92 7.01 -0.22
N ALA A 130 12.10 7.93 -1.17
CA ALA A 130 13.12 8.97 -1.08
C ALA A 130 12.64 10.08 -0.15
N VAL A 131 13.36 10.31 0.94
CA VAL A 131 12.97 11.26 1.99
C VAL A 131 14.05 12.32 2.22
N SER A 132 13.67 13.44 2.82
CA SER A 132 14.64 14.48 3.22
C SER A 132 15.55 13.99 4.35
N GLY A 133 16.82 14.40 4.34
CA GLY A 133 17.74 14.12 5.44
C GLY A 133 17.18 14.60 6.77
N GLY A 134 17.28 13.74 7.79
CA GLY A 134 16.71 13.97 9.12
C GLY A 134 15.31 13.36 9.34
N TYR A 135 14.62 12.95 8.28
CA TYR A 135 13.33 12.26 8.43
C TYR A 135 13.48 10.95 9.27
N PRO A 136 12.54 10.60 10.17
CA PRO A 136 11.21 11.19 10.41
C PRO A 136 11.22 12.34 11.46
N GLU A 137 12.37 12.73 11.99
CA GLU A 137 12.48 13.81 12.96
C GLU A 137 12.43 15.20 12.29
N ALA A 138 13.27 16.13 12.72
CA ALA A 138 13.34 17.45 12.12
C ALA A 138 14.08 17.40 10.77
N TYR A 139 13.43 17.79 9.69
CA TYR A 139 14.01 17.85 8.36
C TYR A 139 13.63 19.13 7.62
N GLU A 140 14.47 19.54 6.68
CA GLU A 140 14.21 20.72 5.87
C GLU A 140 13.08 20.46 4.86
N LYS A 141 12.15 21.41 4.78
CA LYS A 141 11.03 21.41 3.84
C LYS A 141 11.32 22.34 2.66
N GLY A 142 10.58 22.18 1.56
CA GLY A 142 10.68 23.07 0.42
C GLY A 142 11.91 22.87 -0.48
N LYS A 143 12.75 21.88 -0.22
CA LYS A 143 13.87 21.51 -1.11
C LYS A 143 13.37 21.17 -2.49
N GLU A 144 14.09 21.61 -3.50
CA GLU A 144 13.85 21.25 -4.89
C GLU A 144 14.21 19.78 -5.12
N ILE A 145 13.35 19.08 -5.86
CA ILE A 145 13.57 17.71 -6.30
C ILE A 145 13.87 17.75 -7.79
N THR A 146 15.05 17.28 -8.17
CA THR A 146 15.53 17.28 -9.56
C THR A 146 15.90 15.87 -9.99
N GLY A 147 16.00 15.64 -11.29
CA GLY A 147 16.46 14.38 -11.86
C GLY A 147 15.38 13.35 -12.09
N THR A 148 14.14 13.60 -11.65
CA THR A 148 13.01 12.68 -11.88
C THR A 148 12.70 12.51 -13.36
N GLU A 149 12.97 13.52 -14.16
CA GLU A 149 12.80 13.52 -15.61
C GLU A 149 13.79 12.59 -16.35
N ASN A 150 14.86 12.20 -15.69
CA ASN A 150 15.90 11.30 -16.26
C ASN A 150 15.62 9.81 -15.96
N ILE A 151 14.64 9.52 -15.11
CA ILE A 151 14.27 8.14 -14.75
C ILE A 151 13.44 7.54 -15.87
N LYS A 152 13.93 6.46 -16.50
CA LYS A 152 13.29 5.81 -17.66
C LYS A 152 12.78 4.41 -17.36
N ASP A 153 13.43 3.71 -16.46
CA ASP A 153 13.20 2.27 -16.21
C ASP A 153 12.40 2.02 -14.91
N SER A 154 11.86 3.06 -14.29
CA SER A 154 11.11 2.99 -13.06
C SER A 154 9.97 4.00 -13.04
N LEU A 155 8.93 3.70 -12.28
CA LEU A 155 7.83 4.65 -12.03
C LEU A 155 8.23 5.60 -10.91
N VAL A 156 7.89 6.87 -11.07
CA VAL A 156 8.07 7.88 -10.03
C VAL A 156 6.71 8.28 -9.49
N PHE A 157 6.50 8.03 -8.21
CA PHE A 157 5.30 8.44 -7.49
C PHE A 157 5.61 9.67 -6.62
N HIS A 158 4.74 10.66 -6.70
CA HIS A 158 4.85 11.87 -5.92
C HIS A 158 3.96 11.78 -4.67
N ALA A 159 4.57 11.60 -3.50
CA ALA A 159 3.88 11.62 -2.21
C ALA A 159 3.87 13.06 -1.64
N GLY A 160 4.72 13.36 -0.68
CA GLY A 160 4.78 14.69 -0.06
C GLY A 160 5.47 15.75 -0.93
N THR A 161 5.00 16.02 -2.14
CA THR A 161 5.58 16.99 -3.08
C THR A 161 4.54 18.02 -3.53
N LYS A 162 5.02 19.16 -4.02
CA LYS A 162 4.20 20.21 -4.65
C LYS A 162 4.98 20.88 -5.79
N ILE A 163 4.25 21.46 -6.72
CA ILE A 163 4.85 22.35 -7.71
C ILE A 163 4.81 23.78 -7.16
N SER A 164 5.96 24.46 -7.16
CA SER A 164 6.09 25.88 -6.82
C SER A 164 7.11 26.50 -7.76
N ASP A 165 6.74 27.62 -8.39
CA ASP A 165 7.56 28.33 -9.38
C ASP A 165 8.05 27.42 -10.53
N GLY A 166 7.17 26.54 -11.00
CA GLY A 166 7.47 25.58 -12.06
C GLY A 166 8.41 24.43 -11.66
N LYS A 167 8.75 24.32 -10.37
CA LYS A 167 9.67 23.30 -9.83
C LYS A 167 8.96 22.35 -8.88
N VAL A 168 9.35 21.07 -8.91
CA VAL A 168 8.90 20.10 -7.94
C VAL A 168 9.67 20.30 -6.63
N ARG A 169 8.96 20.46 -5.53
CA ARG A 169 9.54 20.67 -4.21
C ARG A 169 8.91 19.77 -3.17
N LYS A 170 9.65 19.45 -2.13
CA LYS A 170 9.09 18.80 -0.94
C LYS A 170 8.00 19.70 -0.35
N SER A 171 6.78 19.17 -0.21
CA SER A 171 5.67 19.91 0.39
C SER A 171 5.95 20.20 1.87
N HIS A 172 5.31 21.24 2.38
CA HIS A 172 5.17 21.41 3.81
C HIS A 172 4.12 20.40 4.24
N GLY A 173 4.52 19.29 4.86
CA GLY A 173 3.57 18.34 5.40
C GLY A 173 2.60 19.11 6.29
N THR A 174 1.30 19.00 6.03
CA THR A 174 0.31 19.34 7.05
C THR A 174 0.57 18.38 8.18
N ASN A 175 1.00 18.91 9.32
CA ASN A 175 0.94 18.16 10.58
C ASN A 175 -0.55 17.92 10.84
N ASN A 176 -1.11 16.85 10.29
CA ASN A 176 -2.37 16.34 10.78
C ASN A 176 -2.14 15.64 12.13
N ASN A 177 -1.57 16.39 13.07
CA ASN A 177 -1.77 16.18 14.48
C ASN A 177 -2.99 17.02 14.87
N SER A 178 -4.16 16.58 14.45
CA SER A 178 -5.41 16.95 15.11
C SER A 178 -5.85 15.72 15.90
N THR A 179 -5.56 15.81 17.20
CA THR A 179 -6.12 15.11 18.36
C THR A 179 -7.34 14.24 18.06
#